data_b47a7da2247928cdd87e5432dcd5ec73
#
_entry.id   b47a7da2247928cdd87e5432dcd5ec73
#
_cell.length_a   1.000
_cell.length_b   1.000
_cell.length_c   1.000
_cell.angle_alpha   90.00
_cell.angle_beta   90.00
_cell.angle_gamma   90.00
#
_symmetry.space_group_name_H-M   'P 1'
#
loop_
_entity.id
_entity.type
_entity.pdbx_description
1 polymer ?
#
loop_
_entity_poly.entity_id
_entity_poly.type
_entity_poly.pdbx_seq_one_letter_code
_entity_poly.pdbx_strand_id
1 'polypeptide(L)'
;MRGPKLGAPKQDTTYKNGKILLSAIAGSIVGNILTPGIGGLIFGGIAGGTLGASNKKVTNMAKIPVFYSFHFNNDVMRVQQVRNIGSIEGNPPTTPNEWERLKRSGDRAVQNWIDQNMKYKRCIVVLIGTETATRPWVKYEIEKAWNDGKALLGIHIHNLRCPRNGTCRKGANPFDTFTFDSGAKLSSVVPCYDPSSVSAYADISNNIAGWINSAIDNKRN
;
A
#
# COMPACT_ATOMS: atom_id res chain seq x y z
N MET A 1 0.47 25.40 -9.67
CA MET A 1 -0.36 25.03 -10.87
C MET A 1 -1.11 23.75 -10.55
N ARG A 2 -2.41 23.67 -10.82
CA ARG A 2 -3.13 22.39 -10.70
C ARG A 2 -2.77 21.56 -11.92
N GLY A 3 -2.29 20.32 -11.73
CA GLY A 3 -2.04 19.39 -12.81
C GLY A 3 -3.33 19.11 -13.62
N PRO A 4 -3.20 18.53 -14.83
CA PRO A 4 -4.34 18.20 -15.68
C PRO A 4 -5.32 17.30 -14.92
N LYS A 5 -6.62 17.59 -15.03
CA LYS A 5 -7.68 16.75 -14.46
C LYS A 5 -7.69 15.40 -15.20
N LEU A 6 -7.83 14.32 -14.44
CA LEU A 6 -8.20 13.03 -15.03
C LEU A 6 -9.60 13.18 -15.64
N GLY A 7 -9.73 12.84 -16.91
CA GLY A 7 -11.03 12.61 -17.52
C GLY A 7 -11.79 11.55 -16.72
N ALA A 8 -13.11 11.71 -16.58
CA ALA A 8 -13.92 10.70 -15.90
C ALA A 8 -13.63 9.32 -16.53
N PRO A 9 -13.38 8.27 -15.73
CA PRO A 9 -13.18 6.94 -16.26
C PRO A 9 -14.40 6.61 -17.09
N LYS A 10 -14.20 6.12 -18.32
CA LYS A 10 -15.29 5.57 -19.14
C LYS A 10 -16.01 4.58 -18.27
N GLN A 11 -17.21 4.94 -17.81
CA GLN A 11 -18.02 4.14 -16.91
C GLN A 11 -18.31 2.82 -17.62
N ASP A 12 -17.61 1.78 -17.19
CA ASP A 12 -18.06 0.43 -17.46
C ASP A 12 -19.42 0.30 -16.78
N THR A 13 -20.44 -0.08 -17.54
CA THR A 13 -21.87 -0.07 -17.19
C THR A 13 -22.19 -0.87 -15.92
N THR A 14 -21.22 -1.60 -15.38
CA THR A 14 -21.30 -2.38 -14.14
C THR A 14 -21.35 -1.52 -12.87
N TYR A 15 -21.00 -0.23 -12.94
CA TYR A 15 -20.98 0.66 -11.79
C TYR A 15 -22.36 1.27 -11.44
N LYS A 16 -23.31 1.21 -12.37
CA LYS A 16 -24.65 1.83 -12.19
C LYS A 16 -25.57 1.12 -11.21
N ASN A 17 -25.31 -0.13 -10.85
CA ASN A 17 -26.30 -0.93 -10.10
C ASN A 17 -25.83 -1.51 -8.75
N GLY A 18 -24.69 -1.10 -8.19
CA GLY A 18 -24.36 -1.42 -6.78
C GLY A 18 -24.41 -2.91 -6.36
N LYS A 19 -24.56 -3.85 -7.29
CA LYS A 19 -24.64 -5.28 -7.01
C LYS A 19 -23.42 -5.98 -7.61
N ILE A 20 -22.34 -5.98 -6.85
CA ILE A 20 -21.28 -6.96 -7.07
C ILE A 20 -21.79 -8.28 -6.47
N LEU A 21 -22.13 -9.22 -7.33
CA LEU A 21 -22.33 -10.61 -6.94
C LEU A 21 -20.97 -11.17 -6.50
N LEU A 22 -20.71 -11.11 -5.20
CA LEU A 22 -19.63 -11.83 -4.58
C LEU A 22 -20.08 -13.27 -4.39
N SER A 23 -19.59 -14.17 -5.25
CA SER A 23 -19.63 -15.59 -4.94
C SER A 23 -18.79 -15.80 -3.68
N ALA A 24 -19.48 -16.14 -2.59
CA ALA A 24 -18.90 -16.48 -1.32
C ALA A 24 -18.09 -17.77 -1.46
N ILE A 25 -16.78 -17.69 -1.21
CA ILE A 25 -16.02 -18.86 -0.76
C ILE A 25 -15.78 -18.63 0.73
N ALA A 26 -16.63 -19.26 1.52
CA ALA A 26 -16.45 -19.40 2.95
C ALA A 26 -15.22 -20.29 3.20
N GLY A 27 -14.14 -19.71 3.65
CA GLY A 27 -12.99 -20.42 4.19
C GLY A 27 -12.77 -19.97 5.62
N SER A 28 -13.29 -20.73 6.57
CA SER A 28 -12.99 -20.58 8.00
C SER A 28 -11.50 -20.70 8.24
N ILE A 29 -10.88 -19.67 8.79
CA ILE A 29 -9.55 -19.76 9.37
C ILE A 29 -9.64 -19.27 10.81
N VAL A 30 -9.76 -20.23 11.71
CA VAL A 30 -9.41 -20.06 13.13
C VAL A 30 -7.89 -20.14 13.19
N GLY A 31 -7.23 -19.02 13.40
CA GLY A 31 -5.80 -18.94 13.62
C GLY A 31 -5.51 -18.42 15.02
N ASN A 32 -5.03 -19.30 15.87
CA ASN A 32 -4.55 -19.02 17.23
C ASN A 32 -3.62 -17.82 17.26
N ILE A 33 -3.98 -16.81 18.03
CA ILE A 33 -3.07 -15.75 18.46
C ILE A 33 -2.25 -16.29 19.61
N LEU A 34 -0.99 -16.62 19.36
CA LEU A 34 0.00 -16.83 20.40
C LEU A 34 0.41 -15.45 20.93
N THR A 35 0.00 -15.15 22.15
CA THR A 35 0.56 -14.08 22.95
C THR A 35 1.96 -14.48 23.40
N PRO A 36 3.01 -13.64 23.20
CA PRO A 36 4.29 -13.88 23.83
C PRO A 36 4.18 -13.50 25.32
N GLY A 37 4.31 -14.51 26.17
CA GLY A 37 4.41 -14.32 27.60
C GLY A 37 5.69 -13.61 28.01
N ILE A 38 5.53 -12.73 28.98
CA ILE A 38 6.60 -12.09 29.73
C ILE A 38 7.30 -13.16 30.58
N GLY A 39 8.61 -13.26 30.47
CA GLY A 39 9.36 -14.11 31.37
C GLY A 39 10.87 -14.06 31.22
N GLY A 40 11.55 -13.50 32.19
CA GLY A 40 12.89 -13.94 32.53
C GLY A 40 14.03 -12.96 32.31
N LEU A 41 14.24 -12.10 33.30
CA LEU A 41 15.51 -11.44 33.60
C LEU A 41 16.57 -12.50 33.96
N ILE A 42 17.73 -12.46 33.33
CA ILE A 42 18.96 -12.99 33.91
C ILE A 42 20.05 -11.93 33.80
N PHE A 43 20.51 -11.47 34.95
CA PHE A 43 21.68 -10.65 35.15
C PHE A 43 22.94 -11.48 34.86
N GLY A 44 23.85 -10.95 34.08
CA GLY A 44 25.20 -11.45 33.95
C GLY A 44 26.11 -10.30 33.57
N GLY A 45 26.71 -9.64 34.53
CA GLY A 45 27.73 -8.63 34.31
C GLY A 45 29.06 -9.27 33.91
N ILE A 46 29.73 -8.66 32.92
CA ILE A 46 31.21 -8.72 32.82
C ILE A 46 31.69 -7.34 32.34
N ALA A 47 32.71 -6.88 33.04
CA ALA A 47 33.38 -5.60 32.90
C ALA A 47 34.28 -5.50 31.66
N GLY A 48 34.47 -4.27 31.19
CA GLY A 48 35.72 -3.79 30.65
C GLY A 48 35.89 -3.84 29.14
N GLY A 49 35.75 -2.68 28.49
CA GLY A 49 36.21 -2.44 27.13
C GLY A 49 35.70 -1.10 26.60
N THR A 50 36.45 -0.02 26.88
CA THR A 50 36.23 1.28 26.26
C THR A 50 36.59 1.18 24.78
N LEU A 51 35.59 0.94 23.94
CA LEU A 51 35.68 1.16 22.49
C LEU A 51 34.86 2.41 22.17
N GLY A 52 35.52 3.38 21.51
CA GLY A 52 34.98 4.67 21.17
C GLY A 52 33.61 4.55 20.50
N ALA A 53 32.60 4.98 21.21
CA ALA A 53 31.26 5.16 20.68
C ALA A 53 31.32 6.28 19.65
N SER A 54 31.47 5.91 18.38
CA SER A 54 31.08 6.78 17.28
C SER A 54 29.58 7.05 17.49
N ASN A 55 29.26 8.20 18.05
CA ASN A 55 27.89 8.73 18.10
C ASN A 55 27.38 8.92 16.68
N LYS A 56 26.92 7.84 16.04
CA LYS A 56 26.00 7.95 14.93
C LYS A 56 24.76 8.63 15.50
N LYS A 57 24.66 9.94 15.30
CA LYS A 57 23.41 10.67 15.45
C LYS A 57 22.34 9.86 14.73
N VAL A 58 21.54 9.12 15.49
CA VAL A 58 20.28 8.56 14.95
C VAL A 58 19.43 9.79 14.71
N THR A 59 19.53 10.34 13.50
CA THR A 59 18.59 11.32 13.01
C THR A 59 17.25 10.61 13.00
N ASN A 60 16.40 11.00 13.94
CA ASN A 60 15.01 10.56 14.02
C ASN A 60 14.31 11.14 12.79
N MET A 61 14.54 10.51 11.62
CA MET A 61 13.91 10.92 10.38
C MET A 61 12.42 10.68 10.55
N ALA A 62 11.65 11.77 10.55
CA ALA A 62 10.20 11.70 10.62
C ALA A 62 9.71 10.72 9.53
N LYS A 63 8.93 9.73 9.94
CA LYS A 63 8.39 8.74 9.02
C LYS A 63 7.50 9.44 7.98
N ILE A 64 7.61 9.02 6.72
CA ILE A 64 6.82 9.61 5.64
C ILE A 64 5.38 9.09 5.74
N PRO A 65 4.36 9.96 5.93
CA PRO A 65 2.98 9.53 6.03
C PRO A 65 2.44 9.14 4.64
N VAL A 66 2.15 7.85 4.45
CA VAL A 66 1.59 7.30 3.21
C VAL A 66 0.28 6.59 3.44
N PHE A 67 -0.50 6.42 2.38
CA PHE A 67 -1.64 5.52 2.33
C PHE A 67 -1.28 4.34 1.43
N TYR A 68 -1.44 3.11 1.92
CA TYR A 68 -1.27 1.90 1.12
C TYR A 68 -2.60 1.50 0.50
N SER A 69 -2.64 1.50 -0.81
CA SER A 69 -3.75 1.00 -1.64
C SER A 69 -3.43 -0.40 -2.15
N PHE A 70 -4.30 -1.39 -1.94
CA PHE A 70 -4.04 -2.78 -2.33
C PHE A 70 -5.30 -3.64 -2.34
N HIS A 71 -5.21 -4.82 -2.98
CA HIS A 71 -6.28 -5.81 -2.90
C HIS A 71 -6.20 -6.61 -1.59
N PHE A 72 -7.11 -6.33 -0.66
CA PHE A 72 -7.06 -6.86 0.71
C PHE A 72 -7.03 -8.39 0.76
N ASN A 73 -7.96 -9.07 0.08
CA ASN A 73 -8.13 -10.52 0.22
C ASN A 73 -6.92 -11.34 -0.25
N ASN A 74 -6.26 -10.89 -1.34
CA ASN A 74 -5.19 -11.66 -1.97
C ASN A 74 -3.80 -11.30 -1.44
N ASP A 75 -3.61 -10.04 -1.02
CA ASP A 75 -2.28 -9.49 -0.87
C ASP A 75 -1.91 -9.08 0.56
N VAL A 76 -2.83 -9.23 1.52
CA VAL A 76 -2.63 -8.77 2.91
C VAL A 76 -1.30 -9.22 3.53
N MET A 77 -0.87 -10.47 3.28
CA MET A 77 0.38 -11.00 3.83
C MET A 77 1.63 -10.39 3.17
N ARG A 78 1.57 -10.08 1.86
CA ARG A 78 2.63 -9.38 1.14
C ARG A 78 2.70 -7.91 1.56
N VAL A 79 1.55 -7.29 1.70
CA VAL A 79 1.41 -5.90 2.17
C VAL A 79 1.97 -5.73 3.58
N GLN A 80 1.75 -6.71 4.46
CA GLN A 80 2.29 -6.67 5.81
C GLN A 80 3.83 -6.65 5.83
N GLN A 81 4.49 -7.34 4.90
CA GLN A 81 5.94 -7.26 4.78
C GLN A 81 6.40 -5.84 4.44
N VAL A 82 5.72 -5.17 3.51
CA VAL A 82 6.03 -3.77 3.14
C VAL A 82 5.74 -2.82 4.31
N ARG A 83 4.65 -3.02 5.03
CA ARG A 83 4.28 -2.20 6.22
C ARG A 83 5.30 -2.28 7.33
N ASN A 84 5.99 -3.40 7.47
CA ASN A 84 7.01 -3.60 8.49
C ASN A 84 8.34 -2.90 8.17
N ILE A 85 8.48 -2.25 7.02
CA ILE A 85 9.62 -1.43 6.68
C ILE A 85 9.56 -0.14 7.51
N GLY A 86 10.49 0.02 8.46
CA GLY A 86 10.42 1.01 9.55
C GLY A 86 10.50 2.49 9.16
N SER A 87 10.85 2.82 7.90
CA SER A 87 10.99 4.21 7.41
C SER A 87 9.65 4.86 7.00
N ILE A 88 8.56 4.09 6.97
CA ILE A 88 7.27 4.52 6.42
C ILE A 88 6.20 4.49 7.51
N GLU A 89 5.34 5.50 7.53
CA GLU A 89 4.13 5.55 8.36
C GLU A 89 2.89 5.33 7.47
N GLY A 90 2.47 4.08 7.37
CA GLY A 90 1.26 3.71 6.62
C GLY A 90 -0.04 4.12 7.34
N ASN A 91 -1.17 3.95 6.65
CA ASN A 91 -2.49 3.96 7.30
C ASN A 91 -2.58 2.78 8.30
N PRO A 92 -3.39 2.91 9.38
CA PRO A 92 -3.60 1.82 10.33
C PRO A 92 -4.00 0.52 9.61
N PRO A 93 -3.50 -0.64 10.06
CA PRO A 93 -3.94 -1.91 9.50
C PRO A 93 -5.43 -2.10 9.81
N THR A 94 -6.20 -2.45 8.80
CA THR A 94 -7.61 -2.82 8.94
C THR A 94 -7.68 -4.34 9.05
N THR A 95 -8.39 -4.86 10.03
CA THR A 95 -8.60 -6.30 10.14
C THR A 95 -9.62 -6.78 9.10
N PRO A 96 -9.60 -8.07 8.72
CA PRO A 96 -10.61 -8.63 7.81
C PRO A 96 -12.04 -8.36 8.28
N ASN A 97 -12.31 -8.51 9.58
CA ASN A 97 -13.64 -8.29 10.14
C ASN A 97 -14.07 -6.82 10.08
N GLU A 98 -13.16 -5.88 10.33
CA GLU A 98 -13.43 -4.45 10.19
C GLU A 98 -13.72 -4.08 8.73
N TRP A 99 -12.94 -4.61 7.79
CA TRP A 99 -13.16 -4.39 6.38
C TRP A 99 -14.49 -4.95 5.89
N GLU A 100 -14.87 -6.17 6.31
CA GLU A 100 -16.17 -6.75 5.98
C GLU A 100 -17.33 -5.95 6.61
N ARG A 101 -17.18 -5.49 7.84
CA ARG A 101 -18.17 -4.63 8.50
C ARG A 101 -18.33 -3.31 7.76
N LEU A 102 -17.23 -2.69 7.36
CA LEU A 102 -17.24 -1.45 6.60
C LEU A 102 -17.97 -1.62 5.26
N LYS A 103 -17.69 -2.68 4.52
CA LYS A 103 -18.38 -2.99 3.25
C LYS A 103 -19.88 -3.19 3.43
N ARG A 104 -20.30 -3.85 4.53
CA ARG A 104 -21.74 -4.01 4.84
C ARG A 104 -22.44 -2.70 5.14
N SER A 105 -21.72 -1.69 5.59
CA SER A 105 -22.25 -0.33 5.82
C SER A 105 -22.49 0.46 4.53
N GLY A 106 -22.14 -0.11 3.38
CA GLY A 106 -22.35 0.45 2.05
C GLY A 106 -21.21 1.30 1.51
N ASP A 107 -21.27 1.57 0.22
CA ASP A 107 -20.19 2.23 -0.53
C ASP A 107 -19.83 3.61 0.02
N ARG A 108 -20.82 4.38 0.48
CA ARG A 108 -20.58 5.70 1.07
C ARG A 108 -19.75 5.62 2.35
N ALA A 109 -19.94 4.59 3.16
CA ALA A 109 -19.16 4.37 4.37
C ALA A 109 -17.70 4.03 4.02
N VAL A 110 -17.49 3.20 2.99
CA VAL A 110 -16.15 2.88 2.48
C VAL A 110 -15.45 4.12 1.92
N GLN A 111 -16.14 4.92 1.11
CA GLN A 111 -15.60 6.18 0.59
C GLN A 111 -15.19 7.12 1.72
N ASN A 112 -16.06 7.37 2.69
CA ASN A 112 -15.76 8.24 3.82
C ASN A 112 -14.54 7.73 4.62
N TRP A 113 -14.43 6.42 4.81
CA TRP A 113 -13.29 5.82 5.49
C TRP A 113 -11.99 6.05 4.71
N ILE A 114 -11.99 5.81 3.39
CA ILE A 114 -10.86 6.07 2.50
C ILE A 114 -10.46 7.55 2.58
N ASP A 115 -11.42 8.46 2.43
CA ASP A 115 -11.21 9.90 2.42
C ASP A 115 -10.56 10.39 3.71
N GLN A 116 -11.05 9.92 4.85
CA GLN A 116 -10.49 10.27 6.16
C GLN A 116 -9.05 9.75 6.33
N ASN A 117 -8.79 8.50 5.93
CA ASN A 117 -7.46 7.89 6.04
C ASN A 117 -6.44 8.49 5.06
N MET A 118 -6.89 9.00 3.92
CA MET A 118 -6.03 9.65 2.93
C MET A 118 -5.76 11.12 3.23
N LYS A 119 -6.58 11.79 4.04
CA LYS A 119 -6.60 13.25 4.23
C LYS A 119 -5.21 13.86 4.47
N TYR A 120 -4.46 13.30 5.41
CA TYR A 120 -3.15 13.83 5.82
C TYR A 120 -1.97 13.07 5.21
N LYS A 121 -2.21 12.18 4.26
CA LYS A 121 -1.16 11.42 3.60
C LYS A 121 -0.58 12.22 2.44
N ARG A 122 0.75 12.18 2.30
CA ARG A 122 1.48 12.91 1.26
C ARG A 122 1.57 12.12 -0.04
N CYS A 123 1.60 10.80 0.09
CA CYS A 123 1.75 9.89 -1.04
C CYS A 123 0.83 8.69 -0.89
N ILE A 124 0.28 8.23 -2.00
CA ILE A 124 -0.47 6.98 -2.09
C ILE A 124 0.42 5.95 -2.78
N VAL A 125 0.71 4.86 -2.07
CA VAL A 125 1.52 3.75 -2.57
C VAL A 125 0.60 2.62 -2.96
N VAL A 126 0.47 2.35 -4.26
CA VAL A 126 -0.35 1.25 -4.77
C VAL A 126 0.50 -0.02 -4.81
N LEU A 127 0.18 -0.98 -3.94
CA LEU A 127 0.85 -2.27 -3.88
C LEU A 127 0.14 -3.24 -4.82
N ILE A 128 0.81 -3.57 -5.95
CA ILE A 128 0.21 -4.21 -7.11
C ILE A 128 0.43 -5.72 -7.06
N GLY A 129 -0.61 -6.46 -6.67
CA GLY A 129 -0.70 -7.91 -6.83
C GLY A 129 -1.44 -8.28 -8.12
N THR A 130 -1.79 -9.56 -8.27
CA THR A 130 -2.35 -10.12 -9.51
C THR A 130 -3.63 -9.41 -9.98
N GLU A 131 -4.51 -9.01 -9.05
CA GLU A 131 -5.84 -8.50 -9.38
C GLU A 131 -6.06 -7.03 -8.98
N THR A 132 -5.04 -6.35 -8.51
CA THR A 132 -5.16 -4.99 -7.96
C THR A 132 -5.77 -4.00 -8.96
N ALA A 133 -5.38 -4.08 -10.23
CA ALA A 133 -5.84 -3.17 -11.28
C ALA A 133 -7.35 -3.24 -11.57
N THR A 134 -8.02 -4.35 -11.21
CA THR A 134 -9.45 -4.55 -11.43
C THR A 134 -10.33 -4.10 -10.27
N ARG A 135 -9.73 -3.71 -9.14
CA ARG A 135 -10.48 -3.42 -7.90
C ARG A 135 -11.08 -2.01 -7.91
N PRO A 136 -12.42 -1.90 -7.75
CA PRO A 136 -13.10 -0.60 -7.79
C PRO A 136 -12.56 0.38 -6.74
N TRP A 137 -12.31 -0.08 -5.53
CA TRP A 137 -11.80 0.78 -4.46
C TRP A 137 -10.36 1.26 -4.71
N VAL A 138 -9.50 0.43 -5.30
CA VAL A 138 -8.16 0.86 -5.72
C VAL A 138 -8.25 1.93 -6.81
N LYS A 139 -9.16 1.77 -7.77
CA LYS A 139 -9.41 2.80 -8.80
C LYS A 139 -9.89 4.11 -8.17
N TYR A 140 -10.84 4.05 -7.24
CA TYR A 140 -11.30 5.23 -6.49
C TYR A 140 -10.16 5.92 -5.74
N GLU A 141 -9.32 5.16 -5.05
CA GLU A 141 -8.17 5.69 -4.30
C GLU A 141 -7.16 6.38 -5.21
N ILE A 142 -6.86 5.82 -6.38
CA ILE A 142 -5.97 6.41 -7.38
C ILE A 142 -6.55 7.72 -7.93
N GLU A 143 -7.81 7.71 -8.37
CA GLU A 143 -8.48 8.88 -8.92
C GLU A 143 -8.55 10.01 -7.90
N LYS A 144 -8.98 9.68 -6.68
CA LYS A 144 -9.03 10.64 -5.58
C LYS A 144 -7.66 11.23 -5.26
N ALA A 145 -6.63 10.39 -5.15
CA ALA A 145 -5.27 10.83 -4.87
C ALA A 145 -4.78 11.81 -5.92
N TRP A 146 -5.02 11.50 -7.20
CA TRP A 146 -4.64 12.38 -8.30
C TRP A 146 -5.36 13.72 -8.21
N ASN A 147 -6.68 13.70 -8.05
CA ASN A 147 -7.52 14.91 -7.99
C ASN A 147 -7.21 15.79 -6.76
N ASP A 148 -6.85 15.18 -5.64
CA ASP A 148 -6.42 15.87 -4.41
C ASP A 148 -4.96 16.41 -4.51
N GLY A 149 -4.26 16.20 -5.62
CA GLY A 149 -2.87 16.63 -5.80
C GLY A 149 -1.86 15.86 -4.95
N LYS A 150 -2.19 14.63 -4.52
CA LYS A 150 -1.27 13.77 -3.77
C LYS A 150 -0.29 13.08 -4.71
N ALA A 151 0.91 12.77 -4.20
CA ALA A 151 1.84 11.94 -4.94
C ALA A 151 1.31 10.50 -5.09
N LEU A 152 1.62 9.87 -6.21
CA LEU A 152 1.26 8.48 -6.53
C LEU A 152 2.50 7.71 -6.96
N LEU A 153 2.59 6.45 -6.57
CA LEU A 153 3.49 5.48 -7.15
C LEU A 153 2.92 4.06 -7.03
N GLY A 154 3.35 3.18 -7.91
CA GLY A 154 3.05 1.75 -7.86
C GLY A 154 4.27 0.93 -7.50
N ILE A 155 4.06 -0.18 -6.79
CA ILE A 155 5.08 -1.19 -6.51
C ILE A 155 4.47 -2.56 -6.76
N HIS A 156 5.01 -3.31 -7.71
CA HIS A 156 4.63 -4.71 -7.89
C HIS A 156 5.10 -5.54 -6.70
N ILE A 157 4.19 -6.31 -6.10
CA ILE A 157 4.47 -7.16 -4.93
C ILE A 157 4.35 -8.66 -5.23
N HIS A 158 4.21 -9.03 -6.51
CA HIS A 158 4.05 -10.42 -6.94
C HIS A 158 5.25 -11.31 -6.60
N ASN A 159 6.46 -10.74 -6.55
CA ASN A 159 7.70 -11.42 -6.17
C ASN A 159 7.90 -11.56 -4.64
N LEU A 160 7.11 -10.86 -3.81
CA LEU A 160 7.12 -11.10 -2.37
C LEU A 160 6.49 -12.46 -2.06
N ARG A 161 7.19 -13.27 -1.30
CA ARG A 161 6.69 -14.60 -0.90
C ARG A 161 5.63 -14.47 0.17
N CYS A 162 4.40 -14.89 -0.15
CA CYS A 162 3.36 -15.11 0.84
C CYS A 162 3.65 -16.45 1.55
N PRO A 163 3.60 -16.51 2.89
CA PRO A 163 3.81 -17.76 3.64
C PRO A 163 2.88 -18.91 3.22
N ARG A 164 1.69 -18.57 2.71
CA ARG A 164 0.67 -19.54 2.29
C ARG A 164 0.83 -20.00 0.85
N ASN A 165 1.09 -19.06 -0.07
CA ASN A 165 0.95 -19.29 -1.51
C ASN A 165 2.23 -18.97 -2.31
N GLY A 166 3.35 -18.66 -1.65
CA GLY A 166 4.59 -18.28 -2.33
C GLY A 166 4.46 -16.96 -3.11
N THR A 167 5.11 -16.86 -4.25
CA THR A 167 4.97 -15.75 -5.21
C THR A 167 3.67 -15.88 -6.01
N CYS A 168 3.26 -14.84 -6.71
CA CYS A 168 2.09 -14.89 -7.59
C CYS A 168 2.38 -14.30 -8.97
N ARG A 169 1.42 -14.38 -9.88
CA ARG A 169 1.55 -13.78 -11.20
C ARG A 169 1.56 -12.24 -11.08
N LYS A 170 2.41 -11.60 -11.87
CA LYS A 170 2.46 -10.14 -11.99
C LYS A 170 1.09 -9.61 -12.44
N GLY A 171 0.53 -8.65 -11.72
CA GLY A 171 -0.68 -7.95 -12.10
C GLY A 171 -0.44 -6.85 -13.12
N ALA A 172 -1.50 -6.42 -13.79
CA ALA A 172 -1.47 -5.27 -14.67
C ALA A 172 -1.21 -3.97 -13.87
N ASN A 173 -0.63 -2.97 -14.54
CA ASN A 173 -0.46 -1.65 -13.95
C ASN A 173 -1.83 -0.95 -13.83
N PRO A 174 -2.33 -0.63 -12.62
CA PRO A 174 -3.62 0.00 -12.45
C PRO A 174 -3.69 1.42 -13.05
N PHE A 175 -2.57 2.10 -13.20
CA PHE A 175 -2.51 3.44 -13.80
C PHE A 175 -2.79 3.45 -15.31
N ASP A 176 -2.69 2.30 -16.00
CA ASP A 176 -3.07 2.16 -17.41
C ASP A 176 -4.57 2.29 -17.65
N THR A 177 -5.38 2.16 -16.59
CA THR A 177 -6.84 2.26 -16.68
C THR A 177 -7.36 3.70 -16.69
N PHE A 178 -6.50 4.68 -16.45
CA PHE A 178 -6.85 6.09 -16.43
C PHE A 178 -6.24 6.82 -17.62
N THR A 179 -7.04 7.64 -18.26
CA THR A 179 -6.63 8.41 -19.43
C THR A 179 -6.94 9.89 -19.20
N PHE A 180 -6.00 10.75 -19.53
CA PHE A 180 -6.20 12.19 -19.55
C PHE A 180 -7.03 12.61 -20.78
N ASP A 181 -7.55 13.83 -20.76
CA ASP A 181 -8.27 14.40 -21.93
C ASP A 181 -7.39 14.46 -23.19
N SER A 182 -6.07 14.53 -23.02
CA SER A 182 -5.07 14.47 -24.10
C SER A 182 -4.93 13.08 -24.73
N GLY A 183 -5.54 12.03 -24.17
CA GLY A 183 -5.37 10.65 -24.57
C GLY A 183 -4.17 9.94 -23.93
N ALA A 184 -3.30 10.64 -23.23
CA ALA A 184 -2.19 10.04 -22.51
C ALA A 184 -2.67 9.25 -21.27
N LYS A 185 -2.01 8.14 -20.96
CA LYS A 185 -2.33 7.33 -19.79
C LYS A 185 -1.67 7.89 -18.52
N LEU A 186 -2.32 7.69 -17.37
CA LEU A 186 -1.76 8.07 -16.07
C LEU A 186 -0.42 7.37 -15.78
N SER A 187 -0.22 6.16 -16.29
CA SER A 187 1.04 5.41 -16.21
C SER A 187 2.23 6.07 -16.92
N SER A 188 1.99 7.04 -17.79
CA SER A 188 3.09 7.80 -18.43
C SER A 188 3.74 8.82 -17.49
N VAL A 189 3.06 9.18 -16.39
CA VAL A 189 3.53 10.19 -15.43
C VAL A 189 3.66 9.68 -14.00
N VAL A 190 3.03 8.54 -13.68
CA VAL A 190 3.11 7.92 -12.35
C VAL A 190 4.09 6.74 -12.40
N PRO A 191 5.18 6.76 -11.61
CA PRO A 191 6.16 5.69 -11.60
C PRO A 191 5.57 4.40 -11.05
N CYS A 192 5.95 3.27 -11.66
CA CYS A 192 5.59 1.94 -11.22
C CYS A 192 6.83 1.05 -11.18
N TYR A 193 7.21 0.63 -9.98
CA TYR A 193 8.44 -0.15 -9.74
C TYR A 193 8.14 -1.64 -9.74
N ASP A 194 9.08 -2.41 -10.29
CA ASP A 194 9.01 -3.87 -10.34
C ASP A 194 10.23 -4.47 -9.65
N PRO A 195 10.13 -4.75 -8.33
CA PRO A 195 11.26 -5.25 -7.55
C PRO A 195 11.78 -6.60 -8.05
N SER A 196 13.08 -6.79 -7.91
CA SER A 196 13.80 -7.98 -8.35
C SER A 196 13.16 -9.28 -7.83
N SER A 197 13.00 -10.29 -8.69
CA SER A 197 12.50 -11.60 -8.31
C SER A 197 13.44 -12.36 -7.36
N VAL A 198 14.72 -12.01 -7.34
CA VAL A 198 15.73 -12.67 -6.48
C VAL A 198 15.65 -12.18 -5.04
N SER A 199 15.37 -10.88 -4.83
CA SER A 199 15.44 -10.22 -3.52
C SER A 199 14.38 -9.13 -3.34
N ALA A 200 13.13 -9.41 -3.74
CA ALA A 200 12.06 -8.42 -3.77
C ALA A 200 11.89 -7.63 -2.46
N TYR A 201 11.97 -8.29 -1.30
CA TYR A 201 11.86 -7.60 -0.02
C TYR A 201 13.03 -6.64 0.24
N ALA A 202 14.26 -7.06 -0.02
CA ALA A 202 15.43 -6.22 0.16
C ALA A 202 15.42 -5.02 -0.81
N ASP A 203 15.01 -5.26 -2.05
CA ASP A 203 14.88 -4.22 -3.06
C ASP A 203 13.85 -3.16 -2.65
N ILE A 204 12.67 -3.57 -2.22
CA ILE A 204 11.65 -2.65 -1.70
C ILE A 204 12.18 -1.94 -0.45
N SER A 205 12.73 -2.67 0.51
CA SER A 205 13.19 -2.11 1.79
C SER A 205 14.26 -1.03 1.62
N ASN A 206 15.17 -1.24 0.68
CA ASN A 206 16.27 -0.31 0.42
C ASN A 206 15.83 0.95 -0.37
N ASN A 207 14.78 0.85 -1.18
CA ASN A 207 14.44 1.89 -2.14
C ASN A 207 13.12 2.62 -1.86
N ILE A 208 12.18 2.04 -1.11
CA ILE A 208 10.81 2.57 -0.97
C ILE A 208 10.77 4.02 -0.47
N ALA A 209 11.63 4.39 0.47
CA ALA A 209 11.69 5.76 0.98
C ALA A 209 12.15 6.75 -0.11
N GLY A 210 13.15 6.37 -0.90
CA GLY A 210 13.62 7.14 -2.05
C GLY A 210 12.54 7.28 -3.13
N TRP A 211 11.86 6.19 -3.48
CA TRP A 211 10.76 6.21 -4.45
C TRP A 211 9.62 7.14 -4.03
N ILE A 212 9.24 7.10 -2.74
CA ILE A 212 8.17 7.96 -2.21
C ILE A 212 8.60 9.42 -2.24
N ASN A 213 9.83 9.75 -1.82
CA ASN A 213 10.33 11.12 -1.86
C ASN A 213 10.37 11.64 -3.29
N SER A 214 10.90 10.88 -4.24
CA SER A 214 10.91 11.24 -5.66
C SER A 214 9.50 11.49 -6.21
N ALA A 215 8.52 10.64 -5.85
CA ALA A 215 7.14 10.85 -6.27
C ALA A 215 6.53 12.13 -5.67
N ILE A 216 6.85 12.45 -4.40
CA ILE A 216 6.39 13.69 -3.74
C ILE A 216 7.01 14.92 -4.40
N ASP A 217 8.30 14.88 -4.71
CA ASP A 217 9.02 16.01 -5.30
C ASP A 217 8.57 16.26 -6.75
N ASN A 218 8.39 15.20 -7.54
CA ASN A 218 7.88 15.31 -8.92
C ASN A 218 6.44 15.82 -8.99
N LYS A 219 5.62 15.60 -7.94
CA LYS A 219 4.24 16.11 -7.91
C LYS A 219 4.16 17.60 -7.55
N ARG A 220 5.18 18.16 -6.93
CA ARG A 220 5.23 19.57 -6.54
C ARG A 220 5.61 20.51 -7.71
N ASN A 221 6.19 19.96 -8.76
CA ASN A 221 6.56 20.69 -9.97
C ASN A 221 5.44 20.58 -11.01
#